data_c75e0725d5f16251661dc851a3f71706
#
_entry.id   c75e0725d5f16251661dc851a3f71706
#
_cell.length_a   1.000
_cell.length_b   1.000
_cell.length_c   1.000
_cell.angle_alpha   90.00
_cell.angle_beta   90.00
_cell.angle_gamma   90.00
#
_symmetry.space_group_name_H-M   'P 1'
#
loop_
_entity.id
_entity.type
_entity.pdbx_description
1 polymer ?
#
loop_
_entity_poly.entity_id
_entity_poly.type
_entity_poly.pdbx_seq_one_letter_code
_entity_poly.pdbx_strand_id
1 'polypeptide(L)'
;MKRTTLLLLAVAALFCVSCNNRPKYSEELQQTAPALCKGAEKKLVCMDLDATLTQHKTPLSDSARQALDKLGERYALLMVGGGGAERIHKQMLDYPIDVLGNYGMEEARVVDGEWKIVRKEVCPVDTASVLAKCQALREKYGYTEYYGKSVEIHASGMLTFGLLGTEAPKEEKLAFDPDKAKRRAMYKEVCEDFSDYSVFIGGSTSFDMTPKQYNKYDAIMRFAEENGYSRDEIIFIGDDLDDGGNDSHVRLGGMDYIRVYDYRDFPKLVEPLLQ
;
A
#
# COMPACT_ATOMS: atom_id res chain seq x y z
N MET A 1 -45.87 -24.84 -56.30
CA MET A 1 -45.95 -23.94 -55.10
C MET A 1 -45.35 -24.68 -53.95
N LYS A 2 -44.07 -24.43 -53.64
CA LYS A 2 -43.36 -25.02 -52.47
C LYS A 2 -43.00 -23.82 -51.57
N ARG A 3 -43.59 -23.74 -50.39
CA ARG A 3 -43.26 -22.78 -49.34
C ARG A 3 -42.04 -23.29 -48.60
N THR A 4 -40.96 -22.60 -48.71
CA THR A 4 -39.74 -22.85 -47.95
C THR A 4 -39.84 -22.05 -46.67
N THR A 5 -39.98 -22.74 -45.54
CA THR A 5 -40.02 -22.15 -44.22
C THR A 5 -38.55 -21.90 -43.78
N LEU A 6 -38.18 -20.65 -43.64
CA LEU A 6 -36.89 -20.22 -43.15
C LEU A 6 -36.90 -20.34 -41.64
N LEU A 7 -36.18 -21.28 -41.08
CA LEU A 7 -35.95 -21.46 -39.66
C LEU A 7 -34.83 -20.50 -39.22
N LEU A 8 -35.20 -19.37 -38.59
CA LEU A 8 -34.25 -18.50 -37.93
C LEU A 8 -33.77 -19.18 -36.63
N LEU A 9 -32.59 -19.74 -36.66
CA LEU A 9 -31.86 -20.10 -35.45
C LEU A 9 -31.35 -18.82 -34.77
N ALA A 10 -32.05 -18.38 -33.76
CA ALA A 10 -31.55 -17.40 -32.83
C ALA A 10 -30.48 -18.08 -31.97
N VAL A 11 -29.22 -17.89 -32.32
CA VAL A 11 -28.08 -18.21 -31.43
C VAL A 11 -28.13 -17.17 -30.33
N ALA A 12 -28.74 -17.55 -29.21
CA ALA A 12 -28.58 -16.82 -27.96
C ALA A 12 -27.10 -16.99 -27.54
N ALA A 13 -26.29 -16.01 -27.88
CA ALA A 13 -25.00 -15.84 -27.24
C ALA A 13 -25.27 -15.60 -25.76
N LEU A 14 -25.21 -16.68 -24.97
CA LEU A 14 -24.97 -16.57 -23.54
C LEU A 14 -23.61 -15.91 -23.37
N PHE A 15 -23.61 -14.58 -23.31
CA PHE A 15 -22.56 -13.87 -22.65
C PHE A 15 -22.59 -14.38 -21.19
N CYS A 16 -21.72 -15.32 -20.89
CA CYS A 16 -21.24 -15.50 -19.54
C CYS A 16 -20.59 -14.17 -19.13
N VAL A 17 -21.44 -13.25 -18.66
CA VAL A 17 -21.00 -12.22 -17.75
C VAL A 17 -20.66 -12.97 -16.48
N SER A 18 -19.51 -13.63 -16.49
CA SER A 18 -18.79 -13.96 -15.28
C SER A 18 -18.39 -12.63 -14.67
N CYS A 19 -19.39 -12.07 -14.08
CA CYS A 19 -19.27 -10.81 -13.40
C CYS A 19 -18.27 -10.96 -12.30
N ASN A 20 -17.20 -10.26 -12.45
CA ASN A 20 -16.51 -9.63 -11.36
C ASN A 20 -17.47 -8.66 -10.63
N ASN A 21 -18.58 -9.17 -10.15
CA ASN A 21 -19.45 -8.55 -9.17
C ASN A 21 -18.97 -8.93 -7.76
N ARG A 22 -17.67 -8.93 -7.55
CA ARG A 22 -17.17 -8.74 -6.20
C ARG A 22 -17.48 -7.29 -5.85
N PRO A 23 -18.17 -7.02 -4.73
CA PRO A 23 -18.33 -5.65 -4.27
C PRO A 23 -16.94 -5.02 -4.29
N LYS A 24 -16.83 -3.84 -4.86
CA LYS A 24 -15.59 -3.05 -4.82
C LYS A 24 -15.42 -2.65 -3.37
N TYR A 25 -14.54 -3.35 -2.73
CA TYR A 25 -14.23 -3.45 -1.32
C TYR A 25 -13.85 -2.15 -0.66
N SER A 26 -14.54 -1.16 -0.68
CA SER A 26 -14.16 0.08 -0.06
C SER A 26 -14.95 0.31 1.22
N GLU A 27 -15.99 1.09 1.08
CA GLU A 27 -16.75 1.62 2.20
C GLU A 27 -17.71 0.60 2.79
N GLU A 28 -18.19 -0.33 1.98
CA GLU A 28 -19.09 -1.40 2.43
C GLU A 28 -18.39 -2.40 3.36
N LEU A 29 -17.12 -2.73 3.09
CA LEU A 29 -16.34 -3.59 3.98
C LEU A 29 -15.97 -2.91 5.29
N GLN A 30 -15.89 -1.60 5.33
CA GLN A 30 -15.70 -0.88 6.59
C GLN A 30 -16.84 -1.11 7.57
N GLN A 31 -18.05 -1.38 7.07
CA GLN A 31 -19.26 -1.55 7.89
C GLN A 31 -19.62 -3.01 8.12
N THR A 32 -19.26 -3.90 7.20
CA THR A 32 -19.74 -5.29 7.18
C THR A 32 -18.65 -6.31 6.87
N ALA A 33 -17.41 -5.92 6.94
CA ALA A 33 -16.21 -6.60 6.45
C ALA A 33 -16.32 -8.15 6.27
N PRO A 34 -16.50 -8.98 7.29
CA PRO A 34 -16.51 -10.44 7.11
C PRO A 34 -17.73 -10.94 6.34
N ALA A 35 -18.89 -10.28 6.47
CA ALA A 35 -20.12 -10.71 5.81
C ALA A 35 -20.06 -10.52 4.28
N LEU A 36 -19.24 -9.61 3.78
CA LEU A 36 -19.05 -9.34 2.36
C LEU A 36 -17.86 -10.08 1.75
N CYS A 37 -16.98 -10.65 2.58
CA CYS A 37 -15.89 -11.50 2.13
C CYS A 37 -16.46 -12.84 1.65
N LYS A 38 -17.00 -12.85 0.43
CA LYS A 38 -17.50 -14.08 -0.19
C LYS A 38 -16.34 -14.92 -0.68
N GLY A 39 -16.30 -16.17 -0.26
CA GLY A 39 -15.33 -17.16 -0.69
C GLY A 39 -14.62 -17.79 0.49
N ALA A 40 -13.37 -17.44 0.72
CA ALA A 40 -12.58 -17.99 1.79
C ALA A 40 -12.77 -17.25 3.11
N GLU A 41 -12.70 -17.96 4.21
CA GLU A 41 -12.55 -17.39 5.55
C GLU A 41 -11.22 -16.62 5.62
N LYS A 42 -11.23 -15.42 6.20
CA LYS A 42 -10.01 -14.64 6.37
C LYS A 42 -9.11 -15.29 7.42
N LYS A 43 -7.82 -15.34 7.12
CA LYS A 43 -6.78 -15.92 7.99
C LYS A 43 -5.64 -14.96 8.28
N LEU A 44 -5.40 -14.01 7.37
CA LEU A 44 -4.32 -13.04 7.46
C LEU A 44 -4.88 -11.62 7.36
N VAL A 45 -4.59 -10.79 8.36
CA VAL A 45 -4.89 -9.36 8.36
C VAL A 45 -3.60 -8.58 8.16
N CYS A 46 -3.49 -7.93 7.01
CA CYS A 46 -2.37 -7.07 6.67
C CYS A 46 -2.74 -5.60 6.93
N MET A 47 -1.84 -4.81 7.46
CA MET A 47 -2.14 -3.44 7.85
C MET A 47 -1.01 -2.48 7.49
N ASP A 48 -1.38 -1.29 7.02
CA ASP A 48 -0.49 -0.14 7.04
C ASP A 48 -0.38 0.43 8.46
N LEU A 49 0.58 1.31 8.69
CA LEU A 49 0.85 1.91 10.00
C LEU A 49 0.43 3.38 10.09
N ASP A 50 1.11 4.22 9.31
CA ASP A 50 0.96 5.68 9.37
C ASP A 50 -0.40 6.10 8.76
N ALA A 51 -1.19 6.88 9.49
CA ALA A 51 -2.56 7.27 9.17
C ALA A 51 -3.59 6.11 9.18
N THR A 52 -3.16 4.89 9.46
CA THR A 52 -4.02 3.69 9.57
C THR A 52 -4.20 3.23 11.01
N LEU A 53 -3.13 2.89 11.71
CA LEU A 53 -3.13 2.53 13.13
C LEU A 53 -2.71 3.68 14.03
N THR A 54 -1.86 4.57 13.49
CA THR A 54 -1.27 5.68 14.25
C THR A 54 -1.39 6.97 13.46
N GLN A 55 -1.33 8.10 14.14
CA GLN A 55 -1.00 9.34 13.47
C GLN A 55 0.40 9.21 12.85
N HIS A 56 0.63 9.90 11.73
CA HIS A 56 1.90 9.81 11.01
C HIS A 56 3.12 9.99 11.95
N LYS A 57 3.97 8.99 11.98
CA LYS A 57 5.19 8.91 12.81
C LYS A 57 4.97 9.10 14.32
N THR A 58 3.81 8.69 14.83
CA THR A 58 3.55 8.67 16.28
C THR A 58 3.46 7.25 16.80
N PRO A 59 3.73 7.02 18.10
CA PRO A 59 3.63 5.69 18.69
C PRO A 59 2.23 5.09 18.61
N LEU A 60 2.15 3.77 18.64
CA LEU A 60 0.91 3.00 18.75
C LEU A 60 0.15 3.38 20.02
N SER A 61 -1.15 3.68 19.89
CA SER A 61 -2.02 3.97 21.03
C SER A 61 -2.48 2.69 21.75
N ASP A 62 -2.85 2.81 23.03
CA ASP A 62 -3.39 1.68 23.79
C ASP A 62 -4.66 1.10 23.17
N SER A 63 -5.53 1.94 22.58
CA SER A 63 -6.76 1.49 21.93
C SER A 63 -6.49 0.68 20.66
N ALA A 64 -5.53 1.11 19.84
CA ALA A 64 -5.12 0.35 18.66
C ALA A 64 -4.43 -0.95 19.06
N ARG A 65 -3.58 -0.93 20.10
CA ARG A 65 -2.95 -2.13 20.65
C ARG A 65 -3.97 -3.17 21.10
N GLN A 66 -4.99 -2.77 21.87
CA GLN A 66 -6.07 -3.66 22.30
C GLN A 66 -6.87 -4.24 21.13
N ALA A 67 -7.05 -3.48 20.06
CA ALA A 67 -7.69 -3.98 18.85
C ALA A 67 -6.81 -5.03 18.14
N LEU A 68 -5.49 -4.81 18.07
CA LEU A 68 -4.54 -5.80 17.55
C LEU A 68 -4.50 -7.07 18.38
N ASP A 69 -4.52 -6.96 19.72
CA ASP A 69 -4.55 -8.13 20.61
C ASP A 69 -5.76 -9.01 20.29
N LYS A 70 -6.95 -8.41 20.15
CA LYS A 70 -8.19 -9.15 19.80
C LYS A 70 -8.13 -9.75 18.38
N LEU A 71 -7.59 -9.03 17.40
CA LEU A 71 -7.41 -9.56 16.05
C LEU A 71 -6.44 -10.75 16.05
N GLY A 72 -5.35 -10.66 16.83
CA GLY A 72 -4.35 -11.71 16.95
C GLY A 72 -4.85 -13.03 17.57
N GLU A 73 -5.97 -12.98 18.30
CA GLU A 73 -6.64 -14.21 18.80
C GLU A 73 -7.28 -15.02 17.67
N ARG A 74 -7.53 -14.43 16.50
CA ARG A 74 -8.26 -15.05 15.38
C ARG A 74 -7.48 -15.14 14.08
N TYR A 75 -6.58 -14.19 13.85
CA TYR A 75 -5.89 -14.01 12.59
C TYR A 75 -4.38 -13.96 12.79
N ALA A 76 -3.64 -14.38 11.80
CA ALA A 76 -2.26 -13.95 11.67
C ALA A 76 -2.24 -12.46 11.32
N LEU A 77 -1.32 -11.70 11.90
CA LEU A 77 -1.19 -10.26 11.70
C LEU A 77 0.10 -9.93 10.99
N LEU A 78 0.06 -8.98 10.04
CA LEU A 78 1.22 -8.54 9.27
C LEU A 78 1.19 -7.03 9.09
N MET A 79 2.26 -6.35 9.50
CA MET A 79 2.47 -4.94 9.16
C MET A 79 3.16 -4.80 7.82
N VAL A 80 2.69 -3.88 6.99
CA VAL A 80 3.26 -3.61 5.65
C VAL A 80 3.39 -2.11 5.43
N GLY A 81 4.60 -1.60 5.41
CA GLY A 81 4.80 -0.16 5.34
C GLY A 81 5.92 0.29 4.40
N GLY A 82 5.90 1.58 4.04
CA GLY A 82 6.96 2.23 3.26
C GLY A 82 8.22 2.54 4.07
N GLY A 83 8.14 2.51 5.40
CA GLY A 83 9.30 2.69 6.28
C GLY A 83 10.08 1.40 6.51
N GLY A 84 11.35 1.52 6.94
CA GLY A 84 12.14 0.36 7.33
C GLY A 84 11.53 -0.43 8.48
N ALA A 85 11.75 -1.76 8.49
CA ALA A 85 11.12 -2.67 9.45
C ALA A 85 11.44 -2.31 10.91
N GLU A 86 12.68 -1.92 11.22
CA GLU A 86 13.05 -1.47 12.57
C GLU A 86 12.30 -0.19 13.01
N ARG A 87 12.09 0.76 12.07
CA ARG A 87 11.33 1.98 12.36
C ARG A 87 9.88 1.65 12.67
N ILE A 88 9.27 0.78 11.86
CA ILE A 88 7.89 0.32 12.06
C ILE A 88 7.77 -0.35 13.42
N HIS A 89 8.65 -1.29 13.74
CA HIS A 89 8.63 -2.02 15.02
C HIS A 89 8.76 -1.08 16.23
N LYS A 90 9.69 -0.12 16.20
CA LYS A 90 9.82 0.89 17.25
C LYS A 90 8.60 1.78 17.40
N GLN A 91 7.99 2.19 16.27
CA GLN A 91 6.76 3.00 16.30
C GLN A 91 5.59 2.22 16.89
N MET A 92 5.57 0.90 16.72
CA MET A 92 4.62 -0.01 17.34
C MET A 92 4.95 -0.36 18.80
N LEU A 93 5.92 0.30 19.42
CA LEU A 93 6.36 0.04 20.80
C LEU A 93 6.72 -1.43 21.02
N ASP A 94 7.51 -1.96 20.09
CA ASP A 94 8.01 -3.34 20.08
C ASP A 94 6.89 -4.39 20.16
N TYR A 95 5.71 -4.09 19.60
CA TYR A 95 4.62 -5.04 19.49
C TYR A 95 5.05 -6.26 18.68
N PRO A 96 4.80 -7.50 19.18
CA PRO A 96 5.30 -8.73 18.55
C PRO A 96 4.47 -9.09 17.30
N ILE A 97 4.83 -8.53 16.16
CA ILE A 97 4.16 -8.73 14.87
C ILE A 97 5.19 -8.83 13.74
N ASP A 98 4.88 -9.63 12.74
CA ASP A 98 5.67 -9.71 11.51
C ASP A 98 5.56 -8.39 10.72
N VAL A 99 6.66 -7.98 10.09
CA VAL A 99 6.75 -6.68 9.41
C VAL A 99 7.37 -6.83 8.02
N LEU A 100 6.71 -6.30 7.01
CA LEU A 100 7.26 -6.01 5.69
C LEU A 100 7.56 -4.51 5.60
N GLY A 101 8.82 -4.15 5.78
CA GLY A 101 9.32 -2.79 5.68
C GLY A 101 9.83 -2.45 4.28
N ASN A 102 9.96 -1.14 4.00
CA ASN A 102 10.44 -0.63 2.71
C ASN A 102 9.70 -1.30 1.52
N TYR A 103 8.35 -1.35 1.60
CA TYR A 103 7.52 -1.97 0.56
C TYR A 103 7.87 -3.44 0.27
N GLY A 104 8.34 -4.18 1.28
CA GLY A 104 8.74 -5.59 1.18
C GLY A 104 10.21 -5.84 0.80
N MET A 105 11.04 -4.80 0.74
CA MET A 105 12.51 -4.96 0.64
C MET A 105 13.13 -5.43 1.95
N GLU A 106 12.43 -5.21 3.07
CA GLU A 106 12.81 -5.74 4.37
C GLU A 106 11.69 -6.63 4.91
N GLU A 107 12.07 -7.73 5.51
CA GLU A 107 11.15 -8.61 6.22
C GLU A 107 11.70 -8.93 7.60
N ALA A 108 10.83 -8.78 8.59
CA ALA A 108 11.12 -9.18 9.96
C ALA A 108 10.01 -10.09 10.48
N ARG A 109 10.38 -11.05 11.30
CA ARG A 109 9.50 -12.08 11.86
C ARG A 109 9.65 -12.18 13.36
N VAL A 110 8.59 -12.62 14.00
CA VAL A 110 8.62 -13.07 15.38
C VAL A 110 8.93 -14.57 15.38
N VAL A 111 10.15 -14.94 15.74
CA VAL A 111 10.64 -16.32 15.78
C VAL A 111 11.02 -16.68 17.20
N ASP A 112 10.40 -17.69 17.78
CA ASP A 112 10.63 -18.11 19.17
C ASP A 112 10.45 -16.99 20.20
N GLY A 113 9.52 -16.08 19.94
CA GLY A 113 9.22 -14.91 20.78
C GLY A 113 10.16 -13.73 20.60
N GLU A 114 11.16 -13.84 19.72
CA GLU A 114 12.09 -12.75 19.39
C GLU A 114 11.77 -12.14 18.01
N TRP A 115 11.70 -10.83 17.94
CA TRP A 115 11.57 -10.11 16.68
C TRP A 115 12.93 -10.01 15.99
N LYS A 116 13.02 -10.46 14.72
CA LYS A 116 14.27 -10.52 13.95
C LYS A 116 14.03 -10.11 12.50
N ILE A 117 14.97 -9.36 11.93
CA ILE A 117 15.02 -9.16 10.48
C ILE A 117 15.54 -10.45 9.85
N VAL A 118 14.74 -11.04 8.98
CA VAL A 118 15.06 -12.30 8.29
C VAL A 118 15.48 -12.10 6.84
N ARG A 119 15.10 -10.94 6.24
CA ARG A 119 15.48 -10.60 4.86
C ARG A 119 15.70 -9.10 4.72
N LYS A 120 16.75 -8.72 3.99
CA LYS A 120 16.99 -7.36 3.48
C LYS A 120 17.44 -7.46 2.03
N GLU A 121 16.72 -6.78 1.17
CA GLU A 121 17.06 -6.68 -0.25
C GLU A 121 17.77 -5.36 -0.53
N VAL A 122 18.76 -5.42 -1.41
CA VAL A 122 19.50 -4.24 -1.89
C VAL A 122 19.52 -4.29 -3.41
N CYS A 123 18.94 -3.28 -4.05
CA CYS A 123 18.92 -3.16 -5.49
C CYS A 123 19.90 -2.06 -5.94
N PRO A 124 20.69 -2.28 -6.99
CA PRO A 124 21.58 -1.27 -7.53
C PRO A 124 20.78 -0.10 -8.12
N VAL A 125 21.30 1.11 -8.01
CA VAL A 125 20.70 2.34 -8.53
C VAL A 125 21.67 3.03 -9.49
N ASP A 126 21.23 3.31 -10.70
CA ASP A 126 21.94 4.23 -11.57
C ASP A 126 21.69 5.68 -11.09
N THR A 127 22.52 6.10 -10.15
CA THR A 127 22.43 7.42 -9.52
C THR A 127 22.46 8.55 -10.53
N ALA A 128 23.30 8.46 -11.57
CA ALA A 128 23.43 9.51 -12.57
C ALA A 128 22.13 9.68 -13.37
N SER A 129 21.55 8.57 -13.83
CA SER A 129 20.28 8.57 -14.55
C SER A 129 19.13 9.09 -13.67
N VAL A 130 19.04 8.63 -12.41
CA VAL A 130 18.02 9.07 -11.46
C VAL A 130 18.07 10.58 -11.23
N LEU A 131 19.26 11.13 -10.96
CA LEU A 131 19.42 12.57 -10.73
C LEU A 131 19.07 13.39 -11.96
N ALA A 132 19.48 12.94 -13.16
CA ALA A 132 19.16 13.63 -14.42
C ALA A 132 17.65 13.68 -14.68
N LYS A 133 16.94 12.57 -14.49
CA LYS A 133 15.46 12.48 -14.64
C LYS A 133 14.75 13.40 -13.64
N CYS A 134 15.13 13.36 -12.38
CA CYS A 134 14.54 14.22 -11.35
C CYS A 134 14.79 15.71 -11.65
N GLN A 135 15.98 16.06 -12.14
CA GLN A 135 16.29 17.45 -12.54
C GLN A 135 15.43 17.91 -13.72
N ALA A 136 15.28 17.09 -14.74
CA ALA A 136 14.41 17.39 -15.89
C ALA A 136 12.94 17.60 -15.48
N LEU A 137 12.41 16.77 -14.59
CA LEU A 137 11.07 16.93 -14.03
C LEU A 137 10.93 18.22 -13.23
N ARG A 138 11.94 18.57 -12.41
CA ARG A 138 11.96 19.86 -11.69
C ARG A 138 11.88 21.06 -12.61
N GLU A 139 12.71 21.08 -13.62
CA GLU A 139 12.76 22.17 -14.60
C GLU A 139 11.42 22.31 -15.34
N LYS A 140 10.88 21.19 -15.81
CA LYS A 140 9.59 21.16 -16.53
C LYS A 140 8.42 21.68 -15.69
N TYR A 141 8.37 21.31 -14.41
CA TYR A 141 7.26 21.66 -13.53
C TYR A 141 7.52 22.89 -12.65
N GLY A 142 8.68 23.53 -12.79
CA GLY A 142 9.01 24.76 -12.09
C GLY A 142 9.40 24.60 -10.62
N TYR A 143 9.81 23.39 -10.18
CA TYR A 143 10.28 23.11 -8.81
C TYR A 143 11.81 23.20 -8.73
N THR A 144 12.38 24.31 -9.21
CA THR A 144 13.84 24.50 -9.28
C THR A 144 14.49 24.85 -7.95
N GLU A 145 13.74 25.46 -7.04
CA GLU A 145 14.20 25.81 -5.69
C GLU A 145 13.84 24.70 -4.70
N TYR A 146 14.81 24.30 -3.88
CA TYR A 146 14.59 23.26 -2.86
C TYR A 146 15.65 23.34 -1.74
N TYR A 147 15.33 22.73 -0.60
CA TYR A 147 16.16 22.70 0.60
C TYR A 147 16.91 21.37 0.70
N GLY A 148 18.23 21.42 0.86
CA GLY A 148 19.07 20.23 1.00
C GLY A 148 19.14 19.38 -0.26
N LYS A 149 18.83 18.09 -0.17
CA LYS A 149 18.88 17.16 -1.30
C LYS A 149 17.54 17.10 -2.04
N SER A 150 17.57 17.09 -3.36
CA SER A 150 16.40 16.85 -4.22
C SER A 150 15.94 15.39 -4.17
N VAL A 151 16.91 14.48 -4.14
CA VAL A 151 16.68 13.04 -4.15
C VAL A 151 17.46 12.40 -3.02
N GLU A 152 16.80 11.54 -2.27
CA GLU A 152 17.43 10.65 -1.32
C GLU A 152 17.45 9.24 -1.91
N ILE A 153 18.64 8.66 -2.00
CA ILE A 153 18.85 7.28 -2.42
C ILE A 153 19.14 6.47 -1.18
N HIS A 154 18.22 5.59 -0.85
CA HIS A 154 18.33 4.74 0.34
C HIS A 154 19.25 3.55 0.08
N ALA A 155 19.83 3.00 1.15
CA ALA A 155 20.72 1.85 1.06
C ALA A 155 20.08 0.61 0.40
N SER A 156 18.76 0.49 0.48
CA SER A 156 18.00 -0.57 -0.19
C SER A 156 17.87 -0.42 -1.70
N GLY A 157 18.14 0.78 -2.24
CA GLY A 157 17.84 1.14 -3.63
C GLY A 157 16.48 1.83 -3.81
N MET A 158 15.72 2.03 -2.73
CA MET A 158 14.55 2.90 -2.72
C MET A 158 14.99 4.35 -2.93
N LEU A 159 14.14 5.14 -3.59
CA LEU A 159 14.35 6.56 -3.86
C LEU A 159 13.26 7.40 -3.21
N THR A 160 13.61 8.56 -2.69
CA THR A 160 12.65 9.60 -2.32
C THR A 160 12.96 10.87 -3.09
N PHE A 161 12.09 11.23 -4.04
CA PHE A 161 12.18 12.45 -4.81
C PHE A 161 11.35 13.56 -4.16
N GLY A 162 11.99 14.44 -3.41
CA GLY A 162 11.32 15.51 -2.66
C GLY A 162 11.22 16.80 -3.47
N LEU A 163 10.02 17.28 -3.80
CA LEU A 163 9.83 18.50 -4.59
C LEU A 163 10.33 19.76 -3.86
N LEU A 164 10.16 19.83 -2.55
CA LEU A 164 10.75 20.89 -1.71
C LEU A 164 12.15 20.55 -1.17
N GLY A 165 12.65 19.34 -1.48
CA GLY A 165 13.90 18.84 -0.92
C GLY A 165 13.78 18.25 0.47
N THR A 166 14.85 17.61 0.94
CA THR A 166 14.85 16.81 2.18
C THR A 166 14.82 17.67 3.46
N GLU A 167 15.31 18.91 3.39
CA GLU A 167 15.52 19.81 4.53
C GLU A 167 14.53 20.97 4.59
N ALA A 168 13.45 20.95 3.79
CA ALA A 168 12.42 21.98 3.84
C ALA A 168 11.77 22.05 5.24
N PRO A 169 11.43 23.26 5.74
CA PRO A 169 10.74 23.46 7.00
C PRO A 169 9.43 22.67 7.06
N LYS A 170 9.08 22.17 8.25
CA LYS A 170 7.88 21.33 8.46
C LYS A 170 6.61 22.05 8.02
N GLU A 171 6.47 23.33 8.34
CA GLU A 171 5.32 24.15 8.00
C GLU A 171 5.16 24.28 6.49
N GLU A 172 6.26 24.51 5.77
CA GLU A 172 6.25 24.59 4.30
C GLU A 172 5.91 23.24 3.67
N LYS A 173 6.45 22.13 4.20
CA LYS A 173 6.10 20.77 3.75
C LYS A 173 4.61 20.50 3.88
N LEU A 174 4.01 20.88 5.00
CA LEU A 174 2.58 20.65 5.24
C LEU A 174 1.67 21.53 4.37
N ALA A 175 2.09 22.75 4.09
CA ALA A 175 1.34 23.70 3.26
C ALA A 175 1.50 23.48 1.75
N PHE A 176 2.51 22.72 1.31
CA PHE A 176 2.91 22.64 -0.09
C PHE A 176 1.85 21.99 -1.00
N ASP A 177 1.35 20.83 -0.61
CA ASP A 177 0.48 19.99 -1.45
C ASP A 177 -0.43 19.10 -0.61
N PRO A 178 -1.31 19.70 0.25
CA PRO A 178 -2.09 18.97 1.24
C PRO A 178 -3.11 18.00 0.61
N ASP A 179 -3.62 18.32 -0.57
CA ASP A 179 -4.56 17.51 -1.35
C ASP A 179 -3.87 16.62 -2.42
N LYS A 180 -2.54 16.60 -2.44
CA LYS A 180 -1.71 15.90 -3.43
C LYS A 180 -1.93 16.34 -4.89
N ALA A 181 -2.62 17.47 -5.16
CA ALA A 181 -2.99 17.89 -6.50
C ALA A 181 -1.76 18.20 -7.38
N LYS A 182 -0.73 18.86 -6.83
CA LYS A 182 0.52 19.16 -7.55
C LYS A 182 1.25 17.90 -7.97
N ARG A 183 1.39 16.93 -7.07
CA ARG A 183 2.06 15.67 -7.39
C ARG A 183 1.22 14.79 -8.29
N ARG A 184 -0.12 14.77 -8.15
CA ARG A 184 -1.01 14.07 -9.09
C ARG A 184 -0.87 14.60 -10.51
N ALA A 185 -0.67 15.92 -10.70
CA ALA A 185 -0.48 16.52 -12.03
C ALA A 185 0.76 16.01 -12.76
N MET A 186 1.82 15.61 -12.04
CA MET A 186 3.05 15.09 -12.63
C MET A 186 3.18 13.55 -12.50
N TYR A 187 2.27 12.89 -11.77
CA TYR A 187 2.39 11.48 -11.43
C TYR A 187 2.57 10.54 -12.62
N LYS A 188 1.77 10.76 -13.69
CA LYS A 188 1.86 9.94 -14.91
C LYS A 188 3.24 10.00 -15.52
N GLU A 189 3.81 11.18 -15.66
CA GLU A 189 5.14 11.37 -16.26
C GLU A 189 6.23 10.80 -15.36
N VAL A 190 6.13 10.98 -14.04
CA VAL A 190 7.08 10.34 -13.11
C VAL A 190 7.05 8.83 -13.27
N CYS A 191 5.87 8.21 -13.42
CA CYS A 191 5.76 6.78 -13.68
C CYS A 191 6.36 6.36 -15.03
N GLU A 192 6.23 7.18 -16.07
CA GLU A 192 6.80 6.91 -17.40
C GLU A 192 8.33 7.00 -17.37
N ASP A 193 8.88 8.06 -16.76
CA ASP A 193 10.33 8.27 -16.62
C ASP A 193 10.98 7.19 -15.73
N PHE A 194 10.29 6.73 -14.72
CA PHE A 194 10.73 5.72 -13.78
C PHE A 194 9.99 4.38 -13.95
N SER A 195 9.87 3.91 -15.20
CA SER A 195 9.12 2.70 -15.56
C SER A 195 9.62 1.41 -14.88
N ASP A 196 10.89 1.38 -14.48
CA ASP A 196 11.50 0.28 -13.74
C ASP A 196 11.25 0.36 -12.22
N TYR A 197 10.46 1.36 -11.79
CA TYR A 197 10.10 1.56 -10.40
C TYR A 197 8.57 1.51 -10.20
N SER A 198 8.15 1.09 -9.03
CA SER A 198 6.84 1.40 -8.49
C SER A 198 6.89 2.78 -7.86
N VAL A 199 6.02 3.70 -8.31
CA VAL A 199 6.03 5.10 -7.89
C VAL A 199 4.82 5.38 -7.01
N PHE A 200 5.04 6.03 -5.88
CA PHE A 200 4.00 6.44 -4.93
C PHE A 200 4.07 7.93 -4.66
N ILE A 201 2.93 8.57 -4.50
CA ILE A 201 2.84 9.94 -3.99
C ILE A 201 3.03 9.86 -2.46
N GLY A 202 4.30 9.89 -2.03
CA GLY A 202 4.70 9.67 -0.65
C GLY A 202 4.76 10.95 0.19
N GLY A 203 4.62 10.82 1.49
CA GLY A 203 4.75 11.93 2.44
C GLY A 203 3.95 13.17 2.07
N SER A 204 4.45 14.36 2.45
CA SER A 204 3.79 15.65 2.17
C SER A 204 4.28 16.34 0.89
N THR A 205 5.48 16.00 0.38
CA THR A 205 6.13 16.73 -0.73
C THR A 205 6.89 15.86 -1.71
N SER A 206 6.84 14.52 -1.56
CA SER A 206 7.73 13.63 -2.31
C SER A 206 6.97 12.61 -3.15
N PHE A 207 7.72 12.01 -4.06
CA PHE A 207 7.45 10.69 -4.61
C PHE A 207 8.39 9.69 -3.95
N ASP A 208 7.86 8.59 -3.48
CA ASP A 208 8.64 7.42 -3.07
C ASP A 208 8.66 6.43 -4.24
N MET A 209 9.81 5.86 -4.53
CA MET A 209 9.99 4.95 -5.65
C MET A 209 10.79 3.73 -5.20
N THR A 210 10.27 2.57 -5.47
CA THR A 210 10.94 1.28 -5.19
C THR A 210 11.16 0.55 -6.50
N PRO A 211 12.17 -0.32 -6.64
CA PRO A 211 12.27 -1.19 -7.79
C PRO A 211 10.92 -1.89 -8.07
N LYS A 212 10.58 -2.09 -9.34
CA LYS A 212 9.22 -2.41 -9.82
C LYS A 212 8.50 -3.52 -9.07
N GLN A 213 9.23 -4.53 -8.62
CA GLN A 213 8.71 -5.70 -7.92
C GLN A 213 8.40 -5.46 -6.43
N TYR A 214 8.69 -4.26 -5.92
CA TYR A 214 8.47 -3.93 -4.51
C TYR A 214 7.35 -2.90 -4.38
N ASN A 215 6.22 -3.35 -3.91
CA ASN A 215 5.06 -2.58 -3.48
C ASN A 215 4.29 -3.41 -2.45
N LYS A 216 3.34 -2.81 -1.76
CA LYS A 216 2.64 -3.51 -0.66
C LYS A 216 1.91 -4.77 -1.13
N TYR A 217 1.27 -4.74 -2.31
CA TYR A 217 0.55 -5.90 -2.84
C TYR A 217 1.49 -7.08 -3.12
N ASP A 218 2.55 -6.85 -3.90
CA ASP A 218 3.48 -7.92 -4.26
C ASP A 218 4.24 -8.44 -3.03
N ALA A 219 4.54 -7.55 -2.06
CA ALA A 219 5.14 -7.95 -0.79
C ALA A 219 4.22 -8.87 0.03
N ILE A 220 2.92 -8.54 0.13
CA ILE A 220 1.93 -9.36 0.82
C ILE A 220 1.75 -10.70 0.09
N MET A 221 1.67 -10.70 -1.24
CA MET A 221 1.47 -11.93 -2.00
C MET A 221 2.66 -12.88 -1.90
N ARG A 222 3.89 -12.34 -1.89
CA ARG A 222 5.10 -13.15 -1.64
C ARG A 222 5.07 -13.76 -0.24
N PHE A 223 4.78 -12.96 0.78
CA PHE A 223 4.61 -13.45 2.14
C PHE A 223 3.53 -14.53 2.22
N ALA A 224 2.40 -14.32 1.56
CA ALA A 224 1.28 -15.25 1.54
C ALA A 224 1.66 -16.59 0.91
N GLU A 225 2.35 -16.58 -0.23
CA GLU A 225 2.83 -17.77 -0.91
C GLU A 225 3.80 -18.57 -0.02
N GLU A 226 4.76 -17.91 0.62
CA GLU A 226 5.73 -18.51 1.54
C GLU A 226 5.06 -19.13 2.79
N ASN A 227 3.87 -18.63 3.19
CA ASN A 227 3.15 -19.07 4.39
C ASN A 227 1.85 -19.84 4.11
N GLY A 228 1.57 -20.14 2.83
CA GLY A 228 0.44 -20.98 2.44
C GLY A 228 -0.93 -20.28 2.52
N TYR A 229 -0.97 -18.95 2.42
CA TYR A 229 -2.23 -18.20 2.33
C TYR A 229 -2.59 -17.95 0.85
N SER A 230 -3.85 -18.13 0.52
CA SER A 230 -4.41 -17.64 -0.74
C SER A 230 -4.80 -16.17 -0.62
N ARG A 231 -4.83 -15.44 -1.75
CA ARG A 231 -5.25 -14.03 -1.77
C ARG A 231 -6.63 -13.81 -1.12
N ASP A 232 -7.55 -14.73 -1.33
CA ASP A 232 -8.93 -14.61 -0.84
C ASP A 232 -9.03 -14.79 0.69
N GLU A 233 -8.00 -15.36 1.32
CA GLU A 233 -7.88 -15.50 2.78
C GLU A 233 -7.25 -14.27 3.45
N ILE A 234 -6.90 -13.24 2.66
CA ILE A 234 -6.23 -12.03 3.16
C ILE A 234 -7.21 -10.86 3.14
N ILE A 235 -7.10 -10.00 4.13
CA ILE A 235 -7.72 -8.67 4.15
C ILE A 235 -6.67 -7.63 4.50
N PHE A 236 -6.68 -6.52 3.79
CA PHE A 236 -5.77 -5.40 4.02
C PHE A 236 -6.50 -4.22 4.67
N ILE A 237 -5.85 -3.53 5.59
CA ILE A 237 -6.38 -2.32 6.23
C ILE A 237 -5.39 -1.18 5.97
N GLY A 238 -5.84 -0.10 5.32
CA GLY A 238 -4.99 1.02 4.95
C GLY A 238 -5.76 2.27 4.60
N ASP A 239 -5.06 3.40 4.45
CA ASP A 239 -5.66 4.72 4.20
C ASP A 239 -5.47 5.20 2.76
N ASP A 240 -4.32 4.94 2.12
CA ASP A 240 -3.91 5.57 0.87
C ASP A 240 -4.14 4.67 -0.36
N LEU A 241 -5.40 4.24 -0.53
CA LEU A 241 -5.84 3.30 -1.58
C LEU A 241 -6.16 3.97 -2.94
N ASP A 242 -6.11 5.29 -3.05
CA ASP A 242 -6.37 6.00 -4.30
C ASP A 242 -5.21 5.90 -5.28
N ASP A 243 -5.44 6.27 -6.54
CA ASP A 243 -4.41 6.21 -7.59
C ASP A 243 -3.18 7.04 -7.19
N GLY A 244 -2.03 6.39 -7.25
CA GLY A 244 -0.76 6.94 -6.81
C GLY A 244 -0.49 6.84 -5.31
N GLY A 245 -1.46 6.42 -4.51
CA GLY A 245 -1.24 6.13 -3.09
C GLY A 245 -0.42 4.86 -2.89
N ASN A 246 0.20 4.74 -1.72
CA ASN A 246 1.09 3.61 -1.44
C ASN A 246 0.35 2.28 -1.19
N ASP A 247 -0.97 2.32 -0.95
CA ASP A 247 -1.86 1.15 -0.84
C ASP A 247 -2.58 0.84 -2.16
N SER A 248 -2.42 1.68 -3.18
CA SER A 248 -3.17 1.56 -4.44
C SER A 248 -2.98 0.21 -5.12
N HIS A 249 -1.78 -0.38 -5.05
CA HIS A 249 -1.49 -1.69 -5.62
C HIS A 249 -2.30 -2.81 -4.97
N VAL A 250 -2.63 -2.70 -3.68
CA VAL A 250 -3.51 -3.66 -2.98
C VAL A 250 -4.91 -3.64 -3.60
N ARG A 251 -5.47 -2.44 -3.80
CA ARG A 251 -6.76 -2.27 -4.45
C ARG A 251 -6.74 -2.75 -5.91
N LEU A 252 -5.71 -2.35 -6.68
CA LEU A 252 -5.56 -2.72 -8.09
C LEU A 252 -5.34 -4.23 -8.27
N GLY A 253 -4.64 -4.87 -7.33
CA GLY A 253 -4.45 -6.33 -7.29
C GLY A 253 -5.69 -7.12 -6.90
N GLY A 254 -6.79 -6.44 -6.54
CA GLY A 254 -8.08 -7.07 -6.20
C GLY A 254 -8.06 -7.82 -4.88
N MET A 255 -7.21 -7.45 -3.94
CA MET A 255 -7.24 -7.94 -2.56
C MET A 255 -8.38 -7.25 -1.81
N ASP A 256 -9.01 -7.96 -0.89
CA ASP A 256 -10.03 -7.39 -0.01
C ASP A 256 -9.41 -6.37 0.94
N TYR A 257 -10.06 -5.23 1.16
CA TYR A 257 -9.50 -4.20 2.03
C TYR A 257 -10.57 -3.42 2.81
N ILE A 258 -10.14 -2.87 3.94
CA ILE A 258 -10.85 -1.85 4.73
C ILE A 258 -10.11 -0.54 4.57
N ARG A 259 -10.81 0.53 4.14
CA ARG A 259 -10.22 1.87 4.06
C ARG A 259 -10.35 2.57 5.42
N VAL A 260 -9.25 3.13 5.89
CA VAL A 260 -9.23 4.00 7.07
C VAL A 260 -9.18 5.46 6.61
N TYR A 261 -10.11 6.29 7.08
CA TYR A 261 -10.10 7.73 6.84
C TYR A 261 -9.53 8.51 8.03
N ASP A 262 -9.65 7.94 9.22
CA ASP A 262 -9.08 8.47 10.44
C ASP A 262 -8.55 7.29 11.28
N TYR A 263 -7.27 7.31 11.57
CA TYR A 263 -6.61 6.23 12.35
C TYR A 263 -7.27 5.98 13.72
N ARG A 264 -7.96 6.99 14.28
CA ARG A 264 -8.69 6.87 15.56
C ARG A 264 -9.89 5.93 15.46
N ASP A 265 -10.42 5.73 14.26
CA ASP A 265 -11.54 4.83 14.01
C ASP A 265 -11.09 3.37 13.83
N PHE A 266 -9.79 3.08 13.74
CA PHE A 266 -9.27 1.72 13.53
C PHE A 266 -9.90 0.69 14.47
N PRO A 267 -9.98 0.88 15.81
CA PRO A 267 -10.60 -0.11 16.70
C PRO A 267 -12.04 -0.44 16.34
N LYS A 268 -12.82 0.54 15.90
CA LYS A 268 -14.22 0.37 15.48
C LYS A 268 -14.32 -0.30 14.10
N LEU A 269 -13.44 0.08 13.17
CA LEU A 269 -13.45 -0.47 11.81
C LEU A 269 -13.16 -1.97 11.77
N VAL A 270 -12.42 -2.49 12.76
CA VAL A 270 -12.09 -3.93 12.84
C VAL A 270 -13.09 -4.75 13.65
N GLU A 271 -14.05 -4.11 14.34
CA GLU A 271 -15.09 -4.84 15.11
C GLU A 271 -15.82 -5.92 14.30
N PRO A 272 -16.19 -5.70 13.02
CA PRO A 272 -16.82 -6.74 12.22
C PRO A 272 -15.95 -7.97 12.00
N LEU A 273 -14.61 -7.84 12.03
CA LEU A 273 -13.68 -8.97 11.94
C LEU A 273 -13.64 -9.80 13.23
N LEU A 274 -14.15 -9.26 14.32
CA LEU A 274 -14.16 -9.90 15.66
C LEU A 274 -15.46 -10.64 15.96
N GLN A 275 -16.48 -10.52 15.12
CA GLN A 275 -17.75 -11.21 15.22
C GLN A 275 -17.68 -12.57 14.54
#